data_ec59aeed5e4c0891afb2bb12dd194a1f
#
_entry.id   ec59aeed5e4c0891afb2bb12dd194a1f
#
_cell.length_a   1.000
_cell.length_b   1.000
_cell.length_c   1.000
_cell.angle_alpha   90.00
_cell.angle_beta   90.00
_cell.angle_gamma   90.00
#
_symmetry.space_group_name_H-M   'P 1'
#
loop_
_entity.id
_entity.type
_entity.pdbx_description
1 polymer ?
#
loop_
_entity_poly.entity_id
_entity_poly.type
_entity_poly.pdbx_seq_one_letter_code
_entity_poly.pdbx_strand_id
1 'polypeptide(L)'
;MKKVSIILPVYNVEQYIKKCLESIQQQTYPNLEVIIVNDGATDKSVEYCEQICKIDSRFSVTHKENGGLSDARNVGIDKAKGDYLIFVDSDDFVSQDMVSYLVSSMENNEADIAICDPAHYYSDRQNNDLNIFYPASSVKVYEKTEALCEMFYQKSFLVSAWAKIYKKELFDDIRFPVGKLFEDSAVMYLLFEKCEKIVYSNAKLYAYVHRDNSITTKKFSDKDLDILDISNTILDHYSGNFRVYKAAVSYKVSACFRILLNSSSEKKYNQI
;
A
#
# COMPACT_ATOMS: atom_id res chain seq x y z
N MET A 1 5.44 21.61 12.10
CA MET A 1 4.63 20.41 11.85
C MET A 1 4.93 19.94 10.44
N LYS A 2 5.33 18.69 10.28
CA LYS A 2 5.70 18.06 9.01
C LYS A 2 4.53 18.01 8.04
N LYS A 3 4.78 18.16 6.75
CA LYS A 3 3.73 18.05 5.73
C LYS A 3 3.61 16.60 5.27
N VAL A 4 2.37 16.11 5.11
CA VAL A 4 2.08 14.77 4.61
C VAL A 4 1.46 14.87 3.21
N SER A 5 1.97 14.10 2.26
CA SER A 5 1.36 13.88 0.95
C SER A 5 0.67 12.53 0.92
N ILE A 6 -0.65 12.51 0.72
CA ILE A 6 -1.39 11.28 0.39
C ILE A 6 -1.39 11.14 -1.13
N ILE A 7 -0.92 10.00 -1.62
CA ILE A 7 -0.92 9.62 -3.03
C ILE A 7 -2.09 8.65 -3.26
N LEU A 8 -3.01 9.04 -4.14
CA LEU A 8 -4.25 8.32 -4.44
C LEU A 8 -4.31 7.98 -5.94
N PRO A 9 -3.84 6.80 -6.37
CA PRO A 9 -4.03 6.31 -7.74
C PRO A 9 -5.51 6.00 -8.00
N VAL A 10 -6.04 6.46 -9.15
CA VAL A 10 -7.46 6.28 -9.50
C VAL A 10 -7.60 5.70 -10.89
N TYR A 11 -8.25 4.53 -11.00
CA TYR A 11 -8.61 3.89 -12.26
C TYR A 11 -9.87 3.04 -12.13
N ASN A 12 -10.99 3.50 -12.73
CA ASN A 12 -12.28 2.77 -12.81
C ASN A 12 -12.78 2.22 -11.46
N VAL A 13 -13.01 3.13 -10.50
CA VAL A 13 -13.44 2.83 -9.11
C VAL A 13 -14.67 3.66 -8.69
N GLU A 14 -15.54 4.02 -9.62
CA GLU A 14 -16.68 4.93 -9.38
C GLU A 14 -17.58 4.53 -8.19
N GLN A 15 -17.68 3.23 -7.90
CA GLN A 15 -18.49 2.71 -6.81
C GLN A 15 -17.86 2.93 -5.42
N TYR A 16 -16.54 3.18 -5.35
CA TYR A 16 -15.77 3.22 -4.11
C TYR A 16 -15.17 4.60 -3.83
N ILE A 17 -14.79 5.32 -4.89
CA ILE A 17 -13.99 6.54 -4.82
C ILE A 17 -14.60 7.62 -3.91
N LYS A 18 -15.93 7.75 -3.88
CA LYS A 18 -16.60 8.75 -3.06
C LYS A 18 -16.32 8.54 -1.57
N LYS A 19 -16.47 7.30 -1.09
CA LYS A 19 -16.20 6.95 0.32
C LYS A 19 -14.72 7.14 0.66
N CYS A 20 -13.83 6.79 -0.26
CA CYS A 20 -12.39 7.02 -0.12
C CYS A 20 -12.08 8.51 0.06
N LEU A 21 -12.53 9.37 -0.86
CA LEU A 21 -12.32 10.81 -0.82
C LEU A 21 -12.89 11.45 0.45
N GLU A 22 -14.11 11.10 0.85
CA GLU A 22 -14.75 11.57 2.07
C GLU A 22 -13.93 11.20 3.32
N SER A 23 -13.39 9.99 3.39
CA SER A 23 -12.57 9.54 4.51
C SER A 23 -11.23 10.28 4.61
N ILE A 24 -10.63 10.62 3.47
CA ILE A 24 -9.41 11.43 3.40
C ILE A 24 -9.71 12.90 3.72
N GLN A 25 -10.85 13.43 3.26
CA GLN A 25 -11.28 14.78 3.57
C GLN A 25 -11.46 15.02 5.08
N GLN A 26 -11.93 14.01 5.79
CA GLN A 26 -12.18 14.03 7.24
C GLN A 26 -10.93 13.87 8.10
N GLN A 27 -9.73 13.75 7.51
CA GLN A 27 -8.50 13.61 8.28
C GLN A 27 -8.29 14.77 9.23
N THR A 28 -8.00 14.44 10.49
CA THR A 28 -7.77 15.42 11.58
C THR A 28 -6.40 16.08 11.50
N TYR A 29 -5.45 15.52 10.76
CA TYR A 29 -4.12 16.11 10.56
C TYR A 29 -4.18 17.32 9.63
N PRO A 30 -3.77 18.53 10.09
CA PRO A 30 -4.05 19.76 9.34
C PRO A 30 -3.07 20.04 8.19
N ASN A 31 -1.79 19.62 8.29
CA ASN A 31 -0.78 19.89 7.27
C ASN A 31 -0.69 18.77 6.22
N LEU A 32 -1.75 18.66 5.42
CA LEU A 32 -1.98 17.58 4.47
C LEU A 32 -2.13 18.11 3.05
N GLU A 33 -1.58 17.39 2.07
CA GLU A 33 -1.96 17.50 0.65
C GLU A 33 -2.36 16.13 0.11
N VAL A 34 -3.29 16.12 -0.83
CA VAL A 34 -3.79 14.90 -1.48
C VAL A 34 -3.55 15.01 -2.97
N ILE A 35 -2.76 14.09 -3.50
CA ILE A 35 -2.38 14.02 -4.90
C ILE A 35 -3.14 12.85 -5.53
N ILE A 36 -4.24 13.18 -6.19
CA ILE A 36 -5.02 12.22 -6.97
C ILE A 36 -4.31 12.05 -8.32
N VAL A 37 -4.00 10.81 -8.69
CA VAL A 37 -3.45 10.49 -10.00
C VAL A 37 -4.49 9.69 -10.78
N ASN A 38 -5.21 10.37 -11.68
CA ASN A 38 -6.12 9.72 -12.62
C ASN A 38 -5.31 9.01 -13.70
N ASP A 39 -5.28 7.69 -13.65
CA ASP A 39 -4.56 6.80 -14.57
C ASP A 39 -5.43 6.45 -15.80
N GLY A 40 -6.08 7.45 -16.41
CA GLY A 40 -6.90 7.26 -17.60
C GLY A 40 -8.23 6.55 -17.33
N ALA A 41 -8.87 6.81 -16.19
CA ALA A 41 -10.19 6.28 -15.87
C ALA A 41 -11.25 6.71 -16.89
N THR A 42 -12.15 5.78 -17.25
CA THR A 42 -13.20 5.98 -18.26
C THR A 42 -14.61 5.98 -17.65
N ASP A 43 -14.71 5.75 -16.34
CA ASP A 43 -15.95 5.81 -15.56
C ASP A 43 -16.09 7.18 -14.86
N LYS A 44 -17.06 7.31 -13.96
CA LYS A 44 -17.33 8.56 -13.23
C LYS A 44 -16.34 8.87 -12.10
N SER A 45 -15.32 8.06 -11.88
CA SER A 45 -14.33 8.32 -10.83
C SER A 45 -13.69 9.70 -10.94
N VAL A 46 -13.41 10.15 -12.17
CA VAL A 46 -12.78 11.45 -12.45
C VAL A 46 -13.68 12.61 -12.02
N GLU A 47 -14.99 12.51 -12.28
CA GLU A 47 -15.95 13.55 -11.91
C GLU A 47 -15.96 13.80 -10.39
N TYR A 48 -15.91 12.74 -9.57
CA TYR A 48 -15.83 12.87 -8.12
C TYR A 48 -14.50 13.46 -7.67
N CYS A 49 -13.39 13.09 -8.31
CA CYS A 49 -12.07 13.65 -8.03
C CYS A 49 -12.00 15.16 -8.35
N GLU A 50 -12.60 15.60 -9.46
CA GLU A 50 -12.65 17.01 -9.81
C GLU A 50 -13.59 17.82 -8.90
N GLN A 51 -14.69 17.21 -8.43
CA GLN A 51 -15.60 17.84 -7.50
C GLN A 51 -14.93 18.12 -6.16
N ILE A 52 -14.20 17.15 -5.57
CA ILE A 52 -13.52 17.35 -4.30
C ILE A 52 -12.44 18.44 -4.40
N CYS A 53 -11.70 18.51 -5.52
CA CYS A 53 -10.69 19.54 -5.75
C CYS A 53 -11.27 20.97 -5.78
N LYS A 54 -12.55 21.13 -6.11
CA LYS A 54 -13.22 22.45 -6.12
C LYS A 54 -13.63 22.92 -4.72
N ILE A 55 -13.85 22.01 -3.79
CA ILE A 55 -14.38 22.32 -2.45
C ILE A 55 -13.32 22.20 -1.34
N ASP A 56 -12.21 21.51 -1.60
CA ASP A 56 -11.13 21.34 -0.62
C ASP A 56 -9.76 21.56 -1.30
N SER A 57 -9.10 22.65 -0.98
CA SER A 57 -7.83 23.05 -1.58
C SER A 57 -6.64 22.14 -1.25
N ARG A 58 -6.80 21.20 -0.32
CA ARG A 58 -5.78 20.18 -0.04
C ARG A 58 -5.66 19.15 -1.17
N PHE A 59 -6.72 18.99 -1.97
CA PHE A 59 -6.79 18.01 -3.05
C PHE A 59 -6.35 18.62 -4.37
N SER A 60 -5.61 17.85 -5.13
CA SER A 60 -5.24 18.16 -6.53
C SER A 60 -5.34 16.90 -7.37
N VAL A 61 -5.75 17.04 -8.63
CA VAL A 61 -5.82 15.93 -9.58
C VAL A 61 -4.81 16.12 -10.71
N THR A 62 -4.13 15.04 -11.07
CA THR A 62 -3.26 14.93 -12.25
C THR A 62 -3.83 13.87 -13.15
N HIS A 63 -4.06 14.22 -14.42
CA HIS A 63 -4.54 13.28 -15.43
C HIS A 63 -3.35 12.76 -16.24
N LYS A 64 -3.36 11.47 -16.55
CA LYS A 64 -2.39 10.82 -17.45
C LYS A 64 -3.05 9.69 -18.23
N GLU A 65 -2.41 9.25 -19.29
CA GLU A 65 -2.79 8.02 -19.99
C GLU A 65 -2.55 6.81 -19.06
N ASN A 66 -3.36 5.75 -19.25
CA ASN A 66 -3.25 4.55 -18.43
C ASN A 66 -1.86 3.90 -18.55
N GLY A 67 -1.13 3.87 -17.43
CA GLY A 67 0.19 3.23 -17.29
C GLY A 67 0.22 2.18 -16.18
N GLY A 68 -0.89 2.01 -15.45
CA GLY A 68 -1.05 1.08 -14.34
C GLY A 68 -0.64 1.66 -12.98
N LEU A 69 -0.91 0.87 -11.93
CA LEU A 69 -0.79 1.29 -10.53
C LEU A 69 0.61 1.81 -10.17
N SER A 70 1.66 1.11 -10.60
CA SER A 70 3.05 1.52 -10.37
C SER A 70 3.36 2.89 -10.94
N ASP A 71 2.94 3.14 -12.19
CA ASP A 71 3.18 4.39 -12.88
C ASP A 71 2.41 5.53 -12.21
N ALA A 72 1.15 5.31 -11.84
CA ALA A 72 0.35 6.28 -11.12
C ALA A 72 0.95 6.63 -9.74
N ARG A 73 1.44 5.64 -8.97
CA ARG A 73 2.14 5.89 -7.70
C ARG A 73 3.42 6.68 -7.92
N ASN A 74 4.21 6.38 -8.94
CA ASN A 74 5.45 7.09 -9.26
C ASN A 74 5.18 8.56 -9.60
N VAL A 75 4.16 8.85 -10.43
CA VAL A 75 3.73 10.22 -10.71
C VAL A 75 3.32 10.94 -9.43
N GLY A 76 2.63 10.27 -8.52
CA GLY A 76 2.28 10.82 -7.21
C GLY A 76 3.50 11.16 -6.36
N ILE A 77 4.51 10.27 -6.31
CA ILE A 77 5.78 10.49 -5.61
C ILE A 77 6.51 11.72 -6.15
N ASP A 78 6.58 11.85 -7.47
CA ASP A 78 7.29 12.97 -8.12
C ASP A 78 6.60 14.32 -7.88
N LYS A 79 5.29 14.33 -7.66
CA LYS A 79 4.51 15.55 -7.36
C LYS A 79 4.43 15.88 -5.88
N ALA A 80 4.74 14.94 -5.00
CA ALA A 80 4.64 15.11 -3.56
C ALA A 80 5.61 16.17 -3.03
N LYS A 81 5.08 17.09 -2.22
CA LYS A 81 5.82 18.17 -1.56
C LYS A 81 5.93 17.98 -0.05
N GLY A 82 5.31 16.92 0.48
CA GLY A 82 5.35 16.59 1.90
C GLY A 82 6.71 16.05 2.33
N ASP A 83 6.98 16.14 3.62
CA ASP A 83 8.10 15.47 4.26
C ASP A 83 7.84 13.95 4.38
N TYR A 84 6.54 13.58 4.42
CA TYR A 84 6.08 12.21 4.56
C TYR A 84 5.11 11.83 3.44
N LEU A 85 5.12 10.55 3.05
CA LEU A 85 4.23 9.97 2.06
C LEU A 85 3.31 8.91 2.67
N ILE A 86 2.06 8.88 2.22
CA ILE A 86 1.08 7.81 2.47
C ILE A 86 0.49 7.40 1.12
N PHE A 87 0.35 6.09 0.89
CA PHE A 87 -0.42 5.58 -0.25
C PHE A 87 -1.77 5.07 0.24
N VAL A 88 -2.82 5.46 -0.48
CA VAL A 88 -4.18 4.97 -0.25
C VAL A 88 -4.72 4.45 -1.58
N ASP A 89 -5.20 3.21 -1.60
CA ASP A 89 -5.85 2.66 -2.78
C ASP A 89 -7.28 3.20 -2.87
N SER A 90 -7.70 3.62 -4.05
CA SER A 90 -8.94 4.39 -4.25
C SER A 90 -10.24 3.60 -4.09
N ASP A 91 -10.16 2.29 -3.90
CA ASP A 91 -11.26 1.40 -3.53
C ASP A 91 -11.37 1.17 -2.01
N ASP A 92 -10.42 1.69 -1.23
CA ASP A 92 -10.35 1.59 0.23
C ASP A 92 -10.80 2.89 0.92
N PHE A 93 -10.86 2.90 2.25
CA PHE A 93 -11.13 4.10 3.05
C PHE A 93 -10.39 4.04 4.40
N VAL A 94 -10.26 5.17 5.06
CA VAL A 94 -9.37 5.31 6.22
C VAL A 94 -10.07 5.95 7.42
N SER A 95 -9.58 5.66 8.64
CA SER A 95 -10.02 6.37 9.84
C SER A 95 -9.65 7.85 9.76
N GLN A 96 -10.49 8.74 10.27
CA GLN A 96 -10.22 10.17 10.34
C GLN A 96 -8.92 10.51 11.08
N ASP A 97 -8.44 9.65 11.96
CA ASP A 97 -7.24 9.86 12.77
C ASP A 97 -6.01 9.13 12.23
N MET A 98 -6.11 8.44 11.07
CA MET A 98 -5.01 7.62 10.55
C MET A 98 -3.73 8.44 10.36
N VAL A 99 -3.81 9.59 9.71
CA VAL A 99 -2.62 10.41 9.42
C VAL A 99 -2.01 10.95 10.71
N SER A 100 -2.81 11.52 11.61
CA SER A 100 -2.33 12.06 12.88
C SER A 100 -1.70 10.98 13.76
N TYR A 101 -2.30 9.79 13.80
CA TYR A 101 -1.77 8.65 14.53
C TYR A 101 -0.42 8.16 13.97
N LEU A 102 -0.34 7.96 12.65
CA LEU A 102 0.88 7.46 12.00
C LEU A 102 2.03 8.46 12.12
N VAL A 103 1.77 9.77 11.95
CA VAL A 103 2.77 10.82 12.16
C VAL A 103 3.27 10.81 13.60
N SER A 104 2.36 10.81 14.58
CA SER A 104 2.75 10.78 16.01
C SER A 104 3.53 9.51 16.36
N SER A 105 3.11 8.36 15.82
CA SER A 105 3.81 7.09 16.04
C SER A 105 5.23 7.13 15.48
N MET A 106 5.42 7.70 14.28
CA MET A 106 6.71 7.81 13.63
C MET A 106 7.63 8.79 14.37
N GLU A 107 7.14 10.00 14.71
CA GLU A 107 7.92 11.03 15.39
C GLU A 107 8.30 10.64 16.83
N ASN A 108 7.36 10.08 17.60
CA ASN A 108 7.63 9.66 18.98
C ASN A 108 8.64 8.52 19.11
N ASN A 109 8.82 7.72 18.06
CA ASN A 109 9.76 6.60 18.04
C ASN A 109 11.02 6.88 17.20
N GLU A 110 11.13 8.07 16.62
CA GLU A 110 12.21 8.44 15.68
C GLU A 110 12.33 7.41 14.54
N ALA A 111 11.19 6.93 14.04
CA ALA A 111 11.14 5.90 13.02
C ALA A 111 11.15 6.50 11.60
N ASP A 112 11.51 5.69 10.62
CA ASP A 112 11.54 6.07 9.20
C ASP A 112 10.24 5.67 8.48
N ILE A 113 9.58 4.63 9.01
CA ILE A 113 8.28 4.13 8.57
C ILE A 113 7.42 3.86 9.80
N ALA A 114 6.14 4.25 9.77
CA ALA A 114 5.14 3.78 10.73
C ALA A 114 4.05 2.98 10.00
N ILE A 115 3.59 1.90 10.64
CA ILE A 115 2.68 0.92 10.07
C ILE A 115 1.49 0.74 11.01
N CYS A 116 0.27 0.70 10.45
CA CYS A 116 -0.93 0.29 11.17
C CYS A 116 -1.57 -0.96 10.54
N ASP A 117 -2.45 -1.62 11.28
CA ASP A 117 -3.18 -2.78 10.77
C ASP A 117 -4.34 -2.38 9.87
N PRO A 118 -4.67 -3.22 8.87
CA PRO A 118 -5.91 -3.11 8.14
C PRO A 118 -7.09 -3.69 8.93
N ALA A 119 -8.26 -3.08 8.73
CA ALA A 119 -9.55 -3.68 8.99
C ALA A 119 -10.10 -4.23 7.68
N HIS A 120 -10.50 -5.50 7.65
CA HIS A 120 -11.12 -6.09 6.46
C HIS A 120 -12.60 -5.70 6.38
N TYR A 121 -12.99 -5.06 5.28
CA TYR A 121 -14.35 -4.60 5.04
C TYR A 121 -15.01 -5.39 3.88
N TYR A 122 -16.21 -5.90 4.10
CA TYR A 122 -16.99 -6.68 3.13
C TYR A 122 -18.34 -5.98 2.92
N SER A 123 -18.58 -5.47 1.71
CA SER A 123 -19.77 -4.67 1.39
C SER A 123 -21.09 -5.45 1.43
N ASP A 124 -21.03 -6.77 1.28
CA ASP A 124 -22.18 -7.70 1.25
C ASP A 124 -22.61 -8.18 2.65
N ARG A 125 -21.81 -7.92 3.68
CA ARG A 125 -22.17 -8.27 5.06
C ARG A 125 -23.02 -7.18 5.68
N GLN A 126 -24.23 -7.55 6.13
CA GLN A 126 -25.19 -6.65 6.80
C GLN A 126 -24.69 -6.06 8.13
N ASN A 127 -23.57 -6.50 8.65
CA ASN A 127 -22.89 -5.89 9.77
C ASN A 127 -22.09 -4.68 9.28
N ASN A 128 -22.81 -3.62 8.95
CA ASN A 128 -22.27 -2.25 8.91
C ASN A 128 -21.93 -1.80 10.34
N ASP A 129 -21.05 -2.53 11.01
CA ASP A 129 -20.40 -2.03 12.21
C ASP A 129 -19.55 -0.83 11.77
N LEU A 130 -20.08 0.37 12.03
CA LEU A 130 -19.39 1.65 11.88
C LEU A 130 -18.08 1.69 12.68
N ASN A 131 -17.81 0.69 13.50
CA ASN A 131 -16.63 0.52 14.33
C ASN A 131 -15.69 -0.57 13.82
N ILE A 132 -15.23 -0.45 12.56
CA ILE A 132 -14.14 -1.31 12.07
C ILE A 132 -12.77 -0.78 12.46
N PHE A 133 -12.69 0.47 12.92
CA PHE A 133 -11.46 1.11 13.36
C PHE A 133 -11.28 0.96 14.87
N TYR A 134 -10.12 0.48 15.29
CA TYR A 134 -9.81 0.21 16.68
C TYR A 134 -8.48 0.85 17.07
N PRO A 135 -8.39 1.44 18.31
CA PRO A 135 -7.14 1.96 18.80
C PRO A 135 -6.11 0.85 19.01
N ALA A 136 -4.84 1.25 19.08
CA ALA A 136 -3.77 0.32 19.35
C ALA A 136 -3.89 -0.28 20.77
N SER A 137 -3.66 -1.58 20.86
CA SER A 137 -3.38 -2.28 22.11
C SER A 137 -1.89 -2.63 22.25
N SER A 138 -1.12 -2.55 21.18
CA SER A 138 0.32 -2.76 21.19
C SER A 138 1.02 -1.90 20.13
N VAL A 139 2.23 -1.44 20.49
CA VAL A 139 3.16 -0.74 19.60
C VAL A 139 4.51 -1.41 19.74
N LYS A 140 5.19 -1.69 18.64
CA LYS A 140 6.52 -2.28 18.64
C LYS A 140 7.43 -1.56 17.65
N VAL A 141 8.66 -1.27 18.09
CA VAL A 141 9.72 -0.74 17.24
C VAL A 141 10.62 -1.88 16.81
N TYR A 142 10.90 -1.93 15.53
CA TYR A 142 11.75 -2.94 14.90
C TYR A 142 13.01 -2.27 14.34
N GLU A 143 14.14 -2.89 14.56
CA GLU A 143 15.35 -2.64 13.77
C GLU A 143 15.19 -3.22 12.36
N LYS A 144 15.89 -2.66 11.38
CA LYS A 144 15.86 -3.06 9.96
C LYS A 144 15.76 -4.56 9.71
N THR A 145 16.72 -5.32 10.23
CA THR A 145 16.79 -6.78 9.99
C THR A 145 15.59 -7.53 10.56
N GLU A 146 15.11 -7.12 11.73
CA GLU A 146 13.92 -7.72 12.34
C GLU A 146 12.67 -7.38 11.53
N ALA A 147 12.52 -6.13 11.10
CA ALA A 147 11.40 -5.68 10.29
C ALA A 147 11.34 -6.42 8.94
N LEU A 148 12.48 -6.60 8.26
CA LEU A 148 12.56 -7.40 7.04
C LEU A 148 12.12 -8.85 7.26
N CYS A 149 12.55 -9.46 8.37
CA CYS A 149 12.13 -10.83 8.70
C CYS A 149 10.62 -10.90 9.00
N GLU A 150 10.07 -9.96 9.77
CA GLU A 150 8.62 -9.91 10.07
C GLU A 150 7.79 -9.77 8.80
N MET A 151 8.23 -8.90 7.88
CA MET A 151 7.58 -8.67 6.59
C MET A 151 7.61 -9.93 5.71
N PHE A 152 8.77 -10.56 5.52
CA PHE A 152 8.89 -11.75 4.68
C PHE A 152 8.23 -13.00 5.27
N TYR A 153 8.20 -13.14 6.61
CA TYR A 153 7.39 -14.17 7.26
C TYR A 153 5.90 -13.83 7.31
N GLN A 154 5.50 -12.64 6.84
CA GLN A 154 4.11 -12.17 6.81
C GLN A 154 3.43 -12.28 8.19
N LYS A 155 4.13 -11.87 9.27
CA LYS A 155 3.64 -11.96 10.64
C LYS A 155 2.91 -10.71 11.08
N SER A 156 3.65 -9.67 11.45
CA SER A 156 3.07 -8.45 12.01
C SER A 156 2.52 -7.53 10.92
N PHE A 157 3.14 -7.50 9.74
CA PHE A 157 2.72 -6.66 8.61
C PHE A 157 3.11 -7.26 7.27
N LEU A 158 2.44 -6.79 6.22
CA LEU A 158 2.60 -7.29 4.86
C LEU A 158 3.45 -6.34 4.01
N VAL A 159 3.83 -6.80 2.81
CA VAL A 159 4.59 -6.02 1.81
C VAL A 159 3.78 -4.90 1.14
N SER A 160 2.49 -4.70 1.47
CA SER A 160 1.64 -3.66 0.89
C SER A 160 2.23 -2.25 1.05
N ALA A 161 2.03 -1.36 0.08
CA ALA A 161 2.40 0.05 0.19
C ALA A 161 1.43 0.86 1.07
N TRP A 162 0.16 0.44 1.13
CA TRP A 162 -0.87 1.09 1.95
C TRP A 162 -0.76 0.75 3.44
N ALA A 163 -1.53 1.45 4.29
CA ALA A 163 -1.53 1.38 5.77
C ALA A 163 -0.16 1.72 6.39
N LYS A 164 0.61 2.55 5.72
CA LYS A 164 1.94 2.97 6.14
C LYS A 164 2.17 4.45 5.84
N ILE A 165 3.00 5.09 6.66
CA ILE A 165 3.60 6.40 6.40
C ILE A 165 5.11 6.23 6.28
N TYR A 166 5.70 6.96 5.36
CA TYR A 166 7.10 6.87 5.00
C TYR A 166 7.76 8.25 5.06
N LYS A 167 9.02 8.35 5.48
CA LYS A 167 9.83 9.51 5.12
C LYS A 167 9.95 9.60 3.61
N LYS A 168 9.70 10.77 3.02
CA LYS A 168 9.75 10.94 1.55
C LYS A 168 11.12 10.61 0.97
N GLU A 169 12.20 10.94 1.65
CA GLU A 169 13.58 10.68 1.23
C GLU A 169 13.88 9.20 0.93
N LEU A 170 13.10 8.27 1.51
CA LEU A 170 13.24 6.84 1.18
C LEU A 170 12.98 6.55 -0.30
N PHE A 171 12.22 7.42 -0.96
CA PHE A 171 11.85 7.28 -2.39
C PHE A 171 12.74 8.09 -3.34
N ASP A 172 13.85 8.68 -2.91
CA ASP A 172 14.67 9.53 -3.78
C ASP A 172 15.19 8.77 -5.02
N ASP A 173 15.56 7.50 -4.87
CA ASP A 173 16.08 6.61 -5.92
C ASP A 173 15.27 5.31 -6.08
N ILE A 174 14.16 5.16 -5.37
CA ILE A 174 13.29 3.98 -5.44
C ILE A 174 11.98 4.35 -6.12
N ARG A 175 11.57 3.55 -7.11
CA ARG A 175 10.29 3.68 -7.83
C ARG A 175 9.64 2.31 -7.99
N PHE A 176 8.30 2.30 -8.04
CA PHE A 176 7.54 1.10 -8.35
C PHE A 176 7.80 0.65 -9.80
N PRO A 177 8.05 -0.65 -10.07
CA PRO A 177 8.32 -1.15 -11.40
C PRO A 177 7.05 -1.09 -12.27
N VAL A 178 7.10 -0.31 -13.35
CA VAL A 178 5.98 -0.15 -14.27
C VAL A 178 5.73 -1.44 -15.06
N GLY A 179 4.45 -1.83 -15.21
CA GLY A 179 4.03 -2.99 -15.98
C GLY A 179 4.15 -4.33 -15.26
N LYS A 180 4.65 -4.38 -14.02
CA LYS A 180 4.76 -5.57 -13.19
C LYS A 180 3.58 -5.69 -12.22
N LEU A 181 3.14 -6.94 -11.95
CA LEU A 181 2.32 -7.25 -10.79
C LEU A 181 3.22 -7.46 -9.55
N PHE A 182 2.61 -7.34 -8.35
CA PHE A 182 3.33 -7.43 -7.07
C PHE A 182 4.43 -6.37 -6.91
N GLU A 183 4.19 -5.20 -7.45
CA GLU A 183 5.08 -4.05 -7.41
C GLU A 183 5.51 -3.67 -5.99
N ASP A 184 4.62 -3.85 -5.00
CA ASP A 184 4.91 -3.63 -3.58
C ASP A 184 6.04 -4.54 -3.10
N SER A 185 6.00 -5.83 -3.48
CA SER A 185 7.04 -6.79 -3.13
C SER A 185 8.40 -6.42 -3.72
N ALA A 186 8.40 -5.81 -4.90
CA ALA A 186 9.63 -5.39 -5.57
C ALA A 186 10.27 -4.15 -4.93
N VAL A 187 9.50 -3.36 -4.16
CA VAL A 187 9.94 -2.06 -3.63
C VAL A 187 10.12 -2.10 -2.11
N MET A 188 9.25 -2.78 -1.40
CA MET A 188 9.14 -2.65 0.06
C MET A 188 10.43 -3.03 0.79
N TYR A 189 11.12 -4.10 0.35
CA TYR A 189 12.39 -4.50 0.97
C TYR A 189 13.50 -3.46 0.78
N LEU A 190 13.54 -2.77 -0.35
CA LEU A 190 14.50 -1.70 -0.63
C LEU A 190 14.27 -0.49 0.28
N LEU A 191 13.00 -0.13 0.51
CA LEU A 191 12.64 0.95 1.43
C LEU A 191 13.04 0.59 2.87
N PHE A 192 12.76 -0.64 3.30
CA PHE A 192 13.11 -1.11 4.64
C PHE A 192 14.62 -1.16 4.86
N GLU A 193 15.40 -1.45 3.83
CA GLU A 193 16.87 -1.42 3.92
C GLU A 193 17.45 -0.03 4.18
N LYS A 194 16.76 1.02 3.75
CA LYS A 194 17.16 2.40 4.04
C LYS A 194 16.78 2.87 5.45
N CYS A 195 15.92 2.11 6.14
CA CYS A 195 15.45 2.48 7.46
C CYS A 195 16.43 2.06 8.56
N GLU A 196 16.50 2.86 9.62
CA GLU A 196 17.08 2.45 10.90
C GLU A 196 16.02 1.82 11.79
N LYS A 197 14.85 2.47 11.88
CA LYS A 197 13.73 2.04 12.74
C LYS A 197 12.41 2.02 11.98
N ILE A 198 11.63 0.98 12.20
CA ILE A 198 10.27 0.85 11.72
C ILE A 198 9.35 0.64 12.94
N VAL A 199 8.32 1.47 13.10
CA VAL A 199 7.34 1.29 14.15
C VAL A 199 6.06 0.67 13.61
N TYR A 200 5.58 -0.37 14.26
CA TYR A 200 4.33 -1.05 13.96
C TYR A 200 3.36 -0.93 15.12
N SER A 201 2.12 -0.73 14.78
CA SER A 201 1.00 -0.70 15.71
C SER A 201 -0.14 -1.56 15.18
N ASN A 202 -0.79 -2.31 16.05
CA ASN A 202 -1.98 -3.08 15.71
C ASN A 202 -3.28 -2.23 15.72
N ALA A 203 -3.17 -0.89 15.71
CA ALA A 203 -4.31 -0.01 15.49
C ALA A 203 -4.90 -0.27 14.10
N LYS A 204 -6.21 -0.52 14.03
CA LYS A 204 -6.91 -0.70 12.76
C LYS A 204 -7.39 0.66 12.27
N LEU A 205 -6.69 1.25 11.32
CA LEU A 205 -6.94 2.60 10.83
C LEU A 205 -7.13 2.67 9.31
N TYR A 206 -6.89 1.57 8.61
CA TYR A 206 -7.06 1.42 7.17
C TYR A 206 -8.10 0.34 6.87
N ALA A 207 -9.17 0.66 6.15
CA ALA A 207 -10.20 -0.29 5.75
C ALA A 207 -9.88 -0.86 4.37
N TYR A 208 -9.41 -2.11 4.34
CA TYR A 208 -9.21 -2.86 3.10
C TYR A 208 -10.54 -3.44 2.63
N VAL A 209 -11.04 -2.96 1.48
CA VAL A 209 -12.34 -3.33 0.92
C VAL A 209 -12.21 -4.58 0.04
N HIS A 210 -12.85 -5.67 0.47
CA HIS A 210 -12.98 -6.86 -0.36
C HIS A 210 -14.07 -6.65 -1.40
N ARG A 211 -13.67 -6.71 -2.67
CA ARG A 211 -14.58 -6.55 -3.80
C ARG A 211 -14.36 -7.62 -4.86
N ASP A 212 -15.44 -7.93 -5.58
CA ASP A 212 -15.34 -8.74 -6.79
C ASP A 212 -14.53 -8.01 -7.87
N ASN A 213 -13.83 -8.77 -8.70
CA ASN A 213 -12.99 -8.24 -9.80
C ASN A 213 -11.79 -7.35 -9.35
N SER A 214 -11.33 -7.48 -8.10
CA SER A 214 -10.05 -6.87 -7.68
C SER A 214 -8.87 -7.55 -8.39
N ILE A 215 -7.71 -6.90 -8.39
CA ILE A 215 -6.45 -7.49 -8.93
C ILE A 215 -6.18 -8.86 -8.29
N THR A 216 -6.53 -9.01 -7.01
CA THR A 216 -6.31 -10.25 -6.23
C THR A 216 -7.32 -11.36 -6.52
N THR A 217 -8.48 -11.05 -7.13
CA THR A 217 -9.57 -12.01 -7.43
C THR A 217 -9.69 -12.35 -8.91
N LYS A 218 -8.87 -11.74 -9.79
CA LYS A 218 -8.84 -12.04 -11.23
C LYS A 218 -8.36 -13.46 -11.50
N LYS A 219 -8.78 -13.99 -12.66
CA LYS A 219 -8.23 -15.27 -13.17
C LYS A 219 -6.72 -15.18 -13.33
N PHE A 220 -6.04 -16.28 -13.03
CA PHE A 220 -4.61 -16.44 -13.17
C PHE A 220 -4.13 -16.11 -14.60
N SER A 221 -3.01 -15.43 -14.73
CA SER A 221 -2.37 -15.03 -15.97
C SER A 221 -0.85 -15.18 -15.89
N ASP A 222 -0.15 -15.12 -17.04
CA ASP A 222 1.32 -15.18 -17.08
C ASP A 222 1.97 -14.06 -16.24
N LYS A 223 1.29 -12.91 -16.07
CA LYS A 223 1.78 -11.81 -15.22
C LYS A 223 1.84 -12.17 -13.72
N ASP A 224 1.05 -13.14 -13.29
CA ASP A 224 1.10 -13.60 -11.89
C ASP A 224 2.45 -14.28 -11.57
N LEU A 225 3.21 -14.70 -12.60
CA LEU A 225 4.55 -15.25 -12.45
C LEU A 225 5.60 -14.18 -12.09
N ASP A 226 5.31 -12.88 -12.25
CA ASP A 226 6.20 -11.78 -11.84
C ASP A 226 6.66 -11.94 -10.37
N ILE A 227 5.82 -12.49 -9.50
CA ILE A 227 6.19 -12.72 -8.09
C ILE A 227 7.36 -13.69 -7.93
N LEU A 228 7.52 -14.65 -8.84
CA LEU A 228 8.64 -15.61 -8.79
C LEU A 228 9.96 -14.90 -9.14
N ASP A 229 9.96 -14.06 -10.18
CA ASP A 229 11.13 -13.26 -10.57
C ASP A 229 11.51 -12.28 -9.46
N ILE A 230 10.50 -11.58 -8.89
CA ILE A 230 10.70 -10.66 -7.77
C ILE A 230 11.28 -11.42 -6.56
N SER A 231 10.72 -12.57 -6.21
CA SER A 231 11.23 -13.36 -5.09
C SER A 231 12.62 -13.93 -5.33
N ASN A 232 13.00 -14.26 -6.58
CA ASN A 232 14.38 -14.62 -6.93
C ASN A 232 15.32 -13.43 -6.71
N THR A 233 14.96 -12.24 -7.21
CA THR A 233 15.74 -11.01 -7.01
C THR A 233 15.96 -10.72 -5.52
N ILE A 234 14.93 -10.89 -4.69
CA ILE A 234 15.03 -10.73 -3.23
C ILE A 234 16.01 -11.75 -2.63
N LEU A 235 15.97 -13.02 -3.05
CA LEU A 235 16.87 -14.05 -2.56
C LEU A 235 18.32 -13.76 -2.93
N ASP A 236 18.57 -13.35 -4.17
CA ASP A 236 19.91 -13.00 -4.64
C ASP A 236 20.46 -11.80 -3.86
N HIS A 237 19.61 -10.79 -3.62
CA HIS A 237 19.96 -9.60 -2.84
C HIS A 237 20.39 -9.95 -1.40
N TYR A 238 19.72 -10.89 -0.75
CA TYR A 238 20.03 -11.30 0.62
C TYR A 238 20.93 -12.52 0.74
N SER A 239 21.58 -12.97 -0.32
CA SER A 239 22.46 -14.16 -0.31
C SER A 239 23.57 -14.09 0.73
N GLY A 240 24.05 -12.88 1.08
CA GLY A 240 25.04 -12.63 2.13
C GLY A 240 24.47 -12.45 3.55
N ASN A 241 23.15 -12.39 3.74
CA ASN A 241 22.51 -12.18 5.03
C ASN A 241 21.62 -13.37 5.39
N PHE A 242 22.19 -14.37 6.04
CA PHE A 242 21.53 -15.65 6.35
C PHE A 242 20.17 -15.50 7.06
N ARG A 243 20.03 -14.52 7.98
CA ARG A 243 18.79 -14.33 8.75
C ARG A 243 17.66 -13.85 7.85
N VAL A 244 17.90 -12.80 7.04
CA VAL A 244 16.92 -12.26 6.10
C VAL A 244 16.67 -13.24 4.94
N TYR A 245 17.73 -13.89 4.44
CA TYR A 245 17.63 -14.90 3.40
C TYR A 245 16.64 -16.03 3.76
N LYS A 246 16.70 -16.56 4.97
CA LYS A 246 15.73 -17.59 5.43
C LYS A 246 14.29 -17.08 5.41
N ALA A 247 14.06 -15.84 5.80
CA ALA A 247 12.74 -15.24 5.76
C ALA A 247 12.28 -15.02 4.30
N ALA A 248 13.19 -14.58 3.43
CA ALA A 248 12.92 -14.44 1.98
C ALA A 248 12.62 -15.79 1.31
N VAL A 249 13.28 -16.89 1.71
CA VAL A 249 12.93 -18.24 1.26
C VAL A 249 11.49 -18.60 1.66
N SER A 250 11.08 -18.31 2.90
CA SER A 250 9.70 -18.54 3.35
C SER A 250 8.71 -17.73 2.51
N TYR A 251 9.03 -16.47 2.19
CA TYR A 251 8.21 -15.62 1.32
C TYR A 251 8.07 -16.22 -0.08
N LYS A 252 9.17 -16.67 -0.70
CA LYS A 252 9.16 -17.34 -2.01
C LYS A 252 8.32 -18.61 -1.98
N VAL A 253 8.44 -19.43 -0.94
CA VAL A 253 7.62 -20.66 -0.80
C VAL A 253 6.14 -20.30 -0.76
N SER A 254 5.73 -19.26 -0.01
CA SER A 254 4.35 -18.77 0.02
C SER A 254 3.90 -18.31 -1.38
N ALA A 255 4.77 -17.62 -2.13
CA ALA A 255 4.49 -17.20 -3.50
C ALA A 255 4.29 -18.41 -4.44
N CYS A 256 5.12 -19.45 -4.34
CA CYS A 256 4.96 -20.68 -5.12
C CYS A 256 3.63 -21.38 -4.81
N PHE A 257 3.24 -21.49 -3.53
CA PHE A 257 1.95 -22.06 -3.16
C PHE A 257 0.77 -21.23 -3.70
N ARG A 258 0.85 -19.92 -3.65
CA ARG A 258 -0.17 -19.04 -4.25
C ARG A 258 -0.33 -19.30 -5.75
N ILE A 259 0.78 -19.41 -6.48
CA ILE A 259 0.76 -19.73 -7.92
C ILE A 259 0.12 -21.10 -8.15
N LEU A 260 0.53 -22.14 -7.43
CA LEU A 260 -0.02 -23.49 -7.54
C LEU A 260 -1.54 -23.53 -7.33
N LEU A 261 -2.02 -22.87 -6.27
CA LEU A 261 -3.44 -22.85 -5.93
C LEU A 261 -4.28 -22.09 -6.98
N ASN A 262 -3.77 -20.99 -7.51
CA ASN A 262 -4.49 -20.17 -8.48
C ASN A 262 -4.41 -20.73 -9.91
N SER A 263 -3.32 -21.42 -10.27
CA SER A 263 -3.13 -22.01 -11.59
C SER A 263 -3.78 -23.38 -11.74
N SER A 264 -4.16 -24.05 -10.67
CA SER A 264 -4.69 -25.42 -10.67
C SER A 264 -5.99 -25.59 -11.49
N SER A 265 -6.71 -24.52 -11.76
CA SER A 265 -7.88 -24.52 -12.64
C SER A 265 -7.55 -24.46 -14.13
N GLU A 266 -6.28 -24.18 -14.50
CA GLU A 266 -5.86 -24.01 -15.90
C GLU A 266 -4.88 -25.13 -16.28
N LYS A 267 -5.30 -26.02 -17.20
CA LYS A 267 -4.49 -27.15 -17.69
C LYS A 267 -3.08 -26.77 -18.20
N LYS A 268 -2.89 -25.52 -18.63
CA LYS A 268 -1.62 -24.99 -19.16
C LYS A 268 -0.51 -24.94 -18.10
N TYR A 269 -0.86 -24.79 -16.81
CA TYR A 269 0.11 -24.54 -15.72
C TYR A 269 0.33 -25.74 -14.80
N ASN A 270 -0.31 -26.89 -15.08
CA ASN A 270 -0.13 -28.12 -14.28
C ASN A 270 1.26 -28.76 -14.37
N GLN A 271 2.23 -28.08 -14.99
CA GLN A 271 3.62 -28.57 -15.18
C GLN A 271 4.66 -27.68 -14.43
N ILE A 272 4.21 -26.72 -13.62
CA ILE A 272 5.05 -25.95 -12.70
C ILE A 272 4.99 -26.63 -11.33
#